data_2a3750f7f48bae8c95731b70f38325c8
#
_entry.id   2a3750f7f48bae8c95731b70f38325c8
#
_cell.length_a   1.000
_cell.length_b   1.000
_cell.length_c   1.000
_cell.angle_alpha   90.00
_cell.angle_beta   90.00
_cell.angle_gamma   90.00
#
_symmetry.space_group_name_H-M   'P 1'
#
loop_
_entity.id
_entity.type
_entity.pdbx_description
1 polymer ?
#
loop_
_entity_poly.entity_id
_entity_poly.type
_entity_poly.pdbx_seq_one_letter_code
_entity_poly.pdbx_strand_id
1 'polypeptide(L)'
;MHDDCRQLSALSMFAFCLSESLLGVTPMKRMLINATHAEEVRVALITGNRLYDFDLENRTREQKKSNIYKGHVTRVEPSLEAVFVEYGAQRQGFLSMREIANTYFKADPRQTSNIRELITEGTELLVQVEKEERGNKGAALSTFISLAGLSLIHI
;
A
#
# COMPACT_ATOMS: atom_id res chain seq x y z
N MET A 1 11.13 40.39 13.89
CA MET A 1 12.22 39.56 14.40
C MET A 1 11.91 38.13 13.98
N HIS A 2 12.08 37.94 12.70
CA HIS A 2 11.87 36.71 11.94
C HIS A 2 13.23 36.32 11.38
N ASP A 3 13.40 35.05 11.11
CA ASP A 3 14.53 34.45 10.38
C ASP A 3 15.80 34.16 11.20
N ASP A 4 15.80 32.94 11.82
CA ASP A 4 17.06 32.19 12.00
C ASP A 4 16.77 30.71 12.27
N CYS A 5 16.21 30.01 11.28
CA CYS A 5 16.09 28.55 11.32
C CYS A 5 16.44 27.88 9.98
N ARG A 6 17.30 28.52 9.18
CA ARG A 6 17.77 27.99 7.90
C ARG A 6 19.28 28.10 7.81
N GLN A 7 20.02 27.21 8.45
CA GLN A 7 21.35 26.74 8.01
C GLN A 7 22.04 25.98 9.16
N LEU A 8 21.52 24.82 9.49
CA LEU A 8 22.36 23.78 10.11
C LEU A 8 22.94 22.96 8.96
N SER A 9 24.21 23.20 8.67
CA SER A 9 24.95 22.51 7.62
C SER A 9 24.95 20.99 7.86
N ALA A 10 24.92 20.21 6.78
CA ALA A 10 24.91 18.74 6.78
C ALA A 10 26.04 18.11 7.65
N LEU A 11 27.13 18.82 7.89
CA LEU A 11 28.23 18.38 8.77
C LEU A 11 27.86 18.37 10.26
N SER A 12 27.03 19.30 10.73
CA SER A 12 26.58 19.37 12.12
C SER A 12 25.59 18.24 12.44
N MET A 13 24.77 17.81 11.48
CA MET A 13 23.87 16.67 11.64
C MET A 13 24.60 15.34 11.71
N PHE A 14 25.75 15.19 11.02
CA PHE A 14 26.56 13.97 11.06
C PHE A 14 27.29 13.79 12.39
N ALA A 15 27.78 14.86 12.98
CA ALA A 15 28.46 14.83 14.27
C ALA A 15 27.50 14.50 15.43
N PHE A 16 26.25 14.96 15.37
CA PHE A 16 25.23 14.66 16.37
C PHE A 16 24.76 13.20 16.33
N CYS A 17 24.70 12.60 15.13
CA CYS A 17 24.32 11.20 14.95
C CYS A 17 25.39 10.21 15.46
N LEU A 18 26.67 10.59 15.48
CA LEU A 18 27.78 9.76 15.98
C LEU A 18 27.89 9.78 17.51
N SER A 19 27.41 10.81 18.19
CA SER A 19 27.50 10.93 19.66
C SER A 19 26.45 10.10 20.41
N GLU A 20 25.31 9.81 19.83
CA GLU A 20 24.26 9.01 20.47
C GLU A 20 24.55 7.50 20.47
N SER A 21 25.38 7.01 19.53
CA SER A 21 25.74 5.59 19.42
C SER A 21 26.75 5.12 20.48
N LEU A 22 27.44 6.03 21.15
CA LEU A 22 28.51 5.71 22.10
C LEU A 22 28.02 5.46 23.55
N LEU A 23 26.78 5.80 23.88
CA LEU A 23 26.24 5.72 25.24
C LEU A 23 25.33 4.51 25.50
N GLY A 24 25.16 3.58 24.56
CA GLY A 24 24.37 2.36 24.77
C GLY A 24 22.87 2.60 25.06
N VAL A 25 22.39 3.83 24.90
CA VAL A 25 20.97 4.17 25.05
C VAL A 25 20.27 3.89 23.72
N THR A 26 19.51 2.83 23.67
CA THR A 26 18.64 2.56 22.52
C THR A 26 17.66 3.72 22.37
N PRO A 27 17.65 4.45 21.24
CA PRO A 27 16.76 5.59 21.09
C PRO A 27 15.30 5.11 21.13
N MET A 28 14.52 5.72 22.02
CA MET A 28 13.12 5.37 22.21
C MET A 28 12.33 5.65 20.92
N LYS A 29 11.61 4.64 20.44
CA LYS A 29 10.66 4.79 19.33
C LYS A 29 9.35 5.35 19.86
N ARG A 30 8.81 6.36 19.19
CA ARG A 30 7.55 6.99 19.55
C ARG A 30 6.69 7.14 18.30
N MET A 31 5.39 6.93 18.46
CA MET A 31 4.39 7.25 17.45
C MET A 31 3.62 8.49 17.92
N LEU A 32 3.61 9.53 17.11
CA LEU A 32 2.83 10.74 17.33
C LEU A 32 1.66 10.74 16.38
N ILE A 33 0.44 10.87 16.93
CA ILE A 33 -0.79 10.90 16.14
C ILE A 33 -1.45 12.24 16.37
N ASN A 34 -1.70 12.98 15.31
CA ASN A 34 -2.47 14.21 15.34
C ASN A 34 -3.74 14.04 14.49
N ALA A 35 -4.87 13.96 15.17
CA ALA A 35 -6.22 13.85 14.58
C ALA A 35 -7.10 15.03 14.99
N THR A 36 -6.51 16.20 15.26
CA THR A 36 -7.22 17.41 15.70
C THR A 36 -8.19 17.92 14.64
N HIS A 37 -7.84 17.77 13.36
CA HIS A 37 -8.70 18.15 12.25
C HIS A 37 -9.53 16.95 11.80
N ALA A 38 -10.86 17.15 11.64
CA ALA A 38 -11.76 16.09 11.21
C ALA A 38 -11.46 15.54 9.79
N GLU A 39 -10.83 16.36 8.98
CA GLU A 39 -10.54 16.06 7.56
C GLU A 39 -9.16 15.44 7.34
N GLU A 40 -8.28 15.48 8.35
CA GLU A 40 -6.88 15.11 8.17
C GLU A 40 -6.32 14.42 9.42
N VAL A 41 -5.68 13.28 9.22
CA VAL A 41 -4.94 12.55 10.26
C VAL A 41 -3.47 12.48 9.87
N ARG A 42 -2.60 12.86 10.81
CA ARG A 42 -1.15 12.82 10.63
C ARG A 42 -0.55 11.85 11.62
N VAL A 43 0.27 10.93 11.13
CA VAL A 43 1.01 9.97 11.95
C VAL A 43 2.50 10.13 11.68
N ALA A 44 3.28 10.29 12.75
CA ALA A 44 4.73 10.41 12.64
C ALA A 44 5.40 9.35 13.53
N LEU A 45 6.30 8.56 12.95
CA LEU A 45 7.16 7.64 13.67
C LEU A 45 8.52 8.29 13.93
N ILE A 46 8.90 8.39 15.20
CA ILE A 46 10.12 9.08 15.64
C ILE A 46 11.01 8.10 16.40
N THR A 47 12.29 8.13 16.09
CA THR A 47 13.33 7.42 16.87
C THR A 47 14.24 8.47 17.49
N GLY A 48 14.21 8.60 18.82
CA GLY A 48 14.87 9.72 19.52
C GLY A 48 14.25 11.06 19.08
N ASN A 49 15.01 11.91 18.41
CA ASN A 49 14.57 13.18 17.82
C ASN A 49 14.53 13.15 16.27
N ARG A 50 14.68 11.96 15.68
CA ARG A 50 14.70 11.80 14.23
C ARG A 50 13.37 11.25 13.74
N LEU A 51 12.75 11.92 12.78
CA LEU A 51 11.60 11.42 12.03
C LEU A 51 12.04 10.23 11.18
N TYR A 52 11.40 9.08 11.40
CA TYR A 52 11.66 7.83 10.68
C TYR A 52 10.68 7.64 9.53
N ASP A 53 9.40 7.90 9.80
CA ASP A 53 8.33 7.73 8.83
C ASP A 53 7.21 8.73 9.12
N PHE A 54 6.49 9.14 8.08
CA PHE A 54 5.40 10.09 8.18
C PHE A 54 4.28 9.72 7.21
N ASP A 55 3.08 9.57 7.76
CA ASP A 55 1.87 9.30 6.98
C ASP A 55 0.85 10.42 7.19
N LEU A 56 0.20 10.81 6.10
CA LEU A 56 -0.82 11.84 6.05
C LEU A 56 -2.05 11.27 5.35
N GLU A 57 -3.10 11.05 6.09
CA GLU A 57 -4.38 10.64 5.54
C GLU A 57 -5.35 11.82 5.48
N ASN A 58 -5.93 12.04 4.31
CA ASN A 58 -6.95 13.05 4.10
C ASN A 58 -8.30 12.36 3.81
N ARG A 59 -9.29 12.56 4.68
CA ARG A 59 -10.62 11.95 4.57
C ARG A 59 -11.44 12.46 3.40
N THR A 60 -11.14 13.64 2.89
CA THR A 60 -11.85 14.21 1.73
C THR A 60 -11.40 13.54 0.42
N ARG A 61 -10.19 12.96 0.41
CA ARG A 61 -9.65 12.19 -0.71
C ARG A 61 -9.44 10.76 -0.26
N GLU A 62 -10.45 9.93 -0.47
CA GLU A 62 -10.39 8.51 -0.17
C GLU A 62 -9.23 7.86 -0.96
N GLN A 63 -8.20 7.45 -0.25
CA GLN A 63 -7.12 6.68 -0.85
C GLN A 63 -7.56 5.22 -0.95
N LYS A 64 -7.71 4.74 -2.17
CA LYS A 64 -8.10 3.34 -2.44
C LYS A 64 -6.91 2.39 -2.45
N LYS A 65 -5.70 2.90 -2.56
CA LYS A 65 -4.47 2.09 -2.56
C LYS A 65 -4.37 1.26 -1.27
N SER A 66 -4.01 0.00 -1.42
CA SER A 66 -3.91 -1.01 -0.35
C SER A 66 -5.23 -1.44 0.28
N ASN A 67 -6.37 -0.85 -0.10
CA ASN A 67 -7.67 -1.32 0.35
C ASN A 67 -7.98 -2.70 -0.23
N ILE A 68 -8.71 -3.50 0.55
CA ILE A 68 -9.11 -4.86 0.21
C ILE A 68 -10.62 -4.89 -0.05
N TYR A 69 -11.01 -5.49 -1.16
CA TYR A 69 -12.40 -5.60 -1.57
C TYR A 69 -12.74 -7.04 -1.92
N LYS A 70 -14.00 -7.40 -1.76
CA LYS A 70 -14.56 -8.60 -2.37
C LYS A 70 -15.07 -8.21 -3.75
N GLY A 71 -14.53 -8.85 -4.78
CA GLY A 71 -14.94 -8.62 -6.16
C GLY A 71 -15.33 -9.91 -6.85
N HIS A 72 -15.83 -9.80 -8.07
CA HIS A 72 -16.10 -10.92 -8.95
C HIS A 72 -15.58 -10.66 -10.36
N VAL A 73 -15.15 -11.72 -11.02
CA VAL A 73 -14.65 -11.66 -12.40
C VAL A 73 -15.81 -11.38 -13.35
N THR A 74 -15.74 -10.29 -14.09
CA THR A 74 -16.75 -9.93 -15.10
C THR A 74 -16.37 -10.39 -16.48
N ARG A 75 -15.09 -10.35 -16.84
CA ARG A 75 -14.58 -10.71 -18.15
C ARG A 75 -13.19 -11.27 -18.07
N VAL A 76 -12.96 -12.33 -18.83
CA VAL A 76 -11.62 -12.94 -19.01
C VAL A 76 -11.08 -12.52 -20.37
N GLU A 77 -9.89 -11.90 -20.41
CA GLU A 77 -9.25 -11.41 -21.62
C GLU A 77 -7.91 -12.15 -21.86
N PRO A 78 -7.92 -13.21 -22.68
CA PRO A 78 -6.73 -14.02 -22.91
C PRO A 78 -5.58 -13.26 -23.60
N SER A 79 -5.92 -12.31 -24.46
CA SER A 79 -4.93 -11.51 -25.20
C SER A 79 -4.04 -10.65 -24.28
N LEU A 80 -4.57 -10.31 -23.10
CA LEU A 80 -3.87 -9.51 -22.09
C LEU A 80 -3.35 -10.37 -20.93
N GLU A 81 -3.60 -11.68 -20.94
CA GLU A 81 -3.34 -12.58 -19.80
C GLU A 81 -3.90 -12.00 -18.49
N ALA A 82 -5.13 -11.48 -18.54
CA ALA A 82 -5.72 -10.77 -17.44
C ALA A 82 -7.23 -10.97 -17.35
N VAL A 83 -7.79 -10.62 -16.21
CA VAL A 83 -9.24 -10.58 -15.99
C VAL A 83 -9.66 -9.18 -15.53
N PHE A 84 -10.90 -8.83 -15.84
CA PHE A 84 -11.54 -7.64 -15.31
C PHE A 84 -12.43 -8.02 -14.14
N VAL A 85 -12.32 -7.26 -13.07
CA VAL A 85 -12.98 -7.52 -11.79
C VAL A 85 -13.84 -6.35 -11.41
N GLU A 86 -15.11 -6.63 -11.09
CA GLU A 86 -16.00 -5.68 -10.45
C GLU A 86 -15.80 -5.77 -8.94
N TYR A 87 -15.40 -4.68 -8.31
CA TYR A 87 -15.11 -4.61 -6.87
C TYR A 87 -15.81 -3.46 -6.16
N GLY A 88 -16.84 -2.87 -6.79
CA GLY A 88 -17.65 -1.78 -6.23
C GLY A 88 -17.14 -0.38 -6.54
N ALA A 89 -16.13 -0.23 -7.41
CA ALA A 89 -15.69 1.07 -7.92
C ALA A 89 -16.47 1.46 -9.19
N GLN A 90 -16.31 2.71 -9.61
CA GLN A 90 -16.95 3.18 -10.85
C GLN A 90 -16.46 2.46 -12.10
N ARG A 91 -15.24 1.92 -12.05
CA ARG A 91 -14.60 1.20 -13.16
C ARG A 91 -14.13 -0.17 -12.70
N GLN A 92 -14.16 -1.10 -13.63
CA GLN A 92 -13.63 -2.44 -13.41
C GLN A 92 -12.12 -2.37 -13.18
N GLY A 93 -11.64 -3.16 -12.22
CA GLY A 93 -10.22 -3.32 -11.96
C GLY A 93 -9.58 -4.30 -12.93
N PHE A 94 -8.30 -4.09 -13.20
CA PHE A 94 -7.45 -4.95 -14.00
C PHE A 94 -6.65 -5.88 -13.08
N LEU A 95 -6.79 -7.18 -13.28
CA LEU A 95 -6.09 -8.20 -12.51
C LEU A 95 -5.30 -9.11 -13.47
N SER A 96 -3.97 -8.99 -13.46
CA SER A 96 -3.09 -9.85 -14.27
C SER A 96 -3.11 -11.28 -13.75
N MET A 97 -2.94 -12.26 -14.64
CA MET A 97 -2.82 -13.68 -14.30
C MET A 97 -1.72 -13.94 -13.25
N ARG A 98 -0.63 -13.18 -13.28
CA ARG A 98 0.48 -13.30 -12.32
C ARG A 98 0.13 -12.83 -10.91
N GLU A 99 -0.90 -12.00 -10.80
CA GLU A 99 -1.40 -11.45 -9.54
C GLU A 99 -2.59 -12.27 -8.99
N ILE A 100 -2.92 -13.39 -9.63
CA ILE A 100 -3.97 -14.31 -9.16
C ILE A 100 -3.32 -15.44 -8.38
N ALA A 101 -3.72 -15.63 -7.13
CA ALA A 101 -3.27 -16.74 -6.32
C ALA A 101 -3.80 -18.08 -6.87
N ASN A 102 -2.97 -19.11 -6.82
CA ASN A 102 -3.30 -20.44 -7.36
C ASN A 102 -4.56 -21.05 -6.75
N THR A 103 -4.96 -20.61 -5.56
CA THR A 103 -6.16 -21.07 -4.87
C THR A 103 -7.48 -20.73 -5.59
N TYR A 104 -7.45 -19.72 -6.48
CA TYR A 104 -8.61 -19.32 -7.28
C TYR A 104 -8.68 -20.01 -8.63
N PHE A 105 -7.62 -20.74 -9.02
CA PHE A 105 -7.60 -21.47 -10.27
C PHE A 105 -8.34 -22.80 -10.16
N LYS A 106 -9.11 -23.13 -11.19
CA LYS A 106 -9.83 -24.41 -11.32
C LYS A 106 -8.93 -25.54 -11.84
N ALA A 107 -7.90 -25.19 -12.58
CA ALA A 107 -6.92 -26.12 -13.17
C ALA A 107 -5.50 -25.74 -12.74
N ASP A 108 -4.57 -26.65 -12.85
CA ASP A 108 -3.17 -26.39 -12.54
C ASP A 108 -2.55 -25.46 -13.63
N PRO A 109 -2.05 -24.27 -13.24
CA PRO A 109 -1.44 -23.34 -14.18
C PRO A 109 -0.16 -23.87 -14.84
N ARG A 110 0.37 -25.02 -14.35
CA ARG A 110 1.51 -25.71 -14.99
C ARG A 110 1.10 -26.57 -16.18
N GLN A 111 -0.18 -26.94 -16.25
CA GLN A 111 -0.71 -27.82 -17.31
C GLN A 111 -1.35 -27.04 -18.45
N THR A 112 -1.90 -25.86 -18.16
CA THR A 112 -2.51 -24.99 -19.16
C THR A 112 -2.11 -23.53 -18.94
N SER A 113 -1.81 -22.85 -20.03
CA SER A 113 -1.55 -21.41 -20.04
C SER A 113 -2.78 -20.58 -20.43
N ASN A 114 -3.89 -21.26 -20.75
CA ASN A 114 -5.11 -20.59 -21.17
C ASN A 114 -5.89 -20.08 -19.95
N ILE A 115 -5.92 -18.76 -19.77
CA ILE A 115 -6.58 -18.14 -18.62
C ILE A 115 -8.08 -18.46 -18.52
N ARG A 116 -8.75 -18.76 -19.63
CA ARG A 116 -10.17 -19.15 -19.63
C ARG A 116 -10.43 -20.51 -19.00
N GLU A 117 -9.44 -21.39 -19.02
CA GLU A 117 -9.52 -22.69 -18.34
C GLU A 117 -9.19 -22.58 -16.86
N LEU A 118 -8.36 -21.60 -16.50
CA LEU A 118 -7.92 -21.38 -15.14
C LEU A 118 -8.98 -20.66 -14.31
N ILE A 119 -9.64 -19.64 -14.87
CA ILE A 119 -10.61 -18.82 -14.14
C ILE A 119 -11.84 -18.54 -15.00
N THR A 120 -13.02 -18.57 -14.39
CA THR A 120 -14.28 -18.31 -15.07
C THR A 120 -14.90 -17.01 -14.64
N GLU A 121 -15.70 -16.44 -15.51
CA GLU A 121 -16.56 -15.29 -15.20
C GLU A 121 -17.49 -15.63 -14.03
N GLY A 122 -17.79 -14.66 -13.17
CA GLY A 122 -18.55 -14.83 -11.95
C GLY A 122 -17.76 -15.41 -10.76
N THR A 123 -16.48 -15.78 -10.92
CA THR A 123 -15.67 -16.23 -9.79
C THR A 123 -15.48 -15.09 -8.79
N GLU A 124 -15.83 -15.32 -7.54
CA GLU A 124 -15.62 -14.40 -6.44
C GLU A 124 -14.16 -14.49 -5.93
N LEU A 125 -13.55 -13.35 -5.66
CA LEU A 125 -12.19 -13.26 -5.14
C LEU A 125 -12.01 -12.04 -4.24
N LEU A 126 -11.03 -12.14 -3.34
CA LEU A 126 -10.57 -11.00 -2.56
C LEU A 126 -9.42 -10.34 -3.32
N VAL A 127 -9.54 -9.03 -3.51
CA VAL A 127 -8.55 -8.22 -4.23
C VAL A 127 -8.09 -7.05 -3.40
N GLN A 128 -6.82 -6.76 -3.49
CA GLN A 128 -6.21 -5.55 -2.95
C GLN A 128 -5.85 -4.61 -4.08
N VAL A 129 -6.11 -3.33 -3.89
CA VAL A 129 -5.73 -2.28 -4.85
C VAL A 129 -4.23 -2.02 -4.74
N GLU A 130 -3.48 -2.38 -5.78
CA GLU A 130 -2.04 -2.10 -5.87
C GLU A 130 -1.79 -0.68 -6.39
N LYS A 131 -2.53 -0.31 -7.44
CA LYS A 131 -2.46 1.03 -8.05
C LYS A 131 -3.86 1.55 -8.31
N GLU A 132 -4.08 2.80 -7.95
CA GLU A 132 -5.35 3.47 -8.18
C GLU A 132 -5.62 3.71 -9.67
N GLU A 133 -6.88 3.97 -9.97
CA GLU A 133 -7.32 4.37 -11.30
C GLU A 133 -6.55 5.60 -11.78
N ARG A 134 -6.09 5.57 -13.02
CA ARG A 134 -5.39 6.71 -13.62
C ARG A 134 -5.88 6.99 -15.03
N GLY A 135 -6.46 8.17 -15.23
CA GLY A 135 -7.04 8.57 -16.51
C GLY A 135 -8.13 7.60 -16.95
N ASN A 136 -7.96 6.93 -18.09
CA ASN A 136 -8.90 5.96 -18.64
C ASN A 136 -8.64 4.50 -18.20
N LYS A 137 -7.60 4.26 -17.39
CA LYS A 137 -7.25 2.92 -16.92
C LYS A 137 -7.91 2.64 -15.57
N GLY A 138 -8.50 1.45 -15.42
CA GLY A 138 -8.99 0.95 -14.14
C GLY A 138 -7.85 0.67 -13.17
N ALA A 139 -8.18 0.48 -11.89
CA ALA A 139 -7.21 0.15 -10.85
C ALA A 139 -6.50 -1.17 -11.16
N ALA A 140 -5.21 -1.24 -10.83
CA ALA A 140 -4.50 -2.52 -10.82
C ALA A 140 -4.75 -3.23 -9.49
N LEU A 141 -5.16 -4.50 -9.60
CA LEU A 141 -5.52 -5.33 -8.47
C LEU A 141 -4.53 -6.48 -8.32
N SER A 142 -4.42 -7.00 -7.08
CA SER A 142 -3.70 -8.22 -6.75
C SER A 142 -4.52 -9.06 -5.77
N THR A 143 -4.46 -10.38 -5.87
CA THR A 143 -5.03 -11.30 -4.87
C THR A 143 -4.02 -11.64 -3.76
N PHE A 144 -2.76 -11.22 -3.91
CA PHE A 144 -1.74 -11.35 -2.89
C PHE A 144 -1.89 -10.21 -1.88
N ILE A 145 -2.65 -10.48 -0.83
CA ILE A 145 -2.97 -9.48 0.19
C ILE A 145 -1.75 -9.23 1.07
N SER A 146 -1.33 -7.97 1.13
CA SER A 146 -0.27 -7.49 2.02
C SER A 146 -0.87 -6.56 3.06
N LEU A 147 -0.74 -6.91 4.32
CA LEU A 147 -1.20 -6.07 5.44
C LEU A 147 -0.02 -5.31 6.03
N ALA A 148 -0.20 -4.01 6.21
CA ALA A 148 0.78 -3.16 6.88
C ALA A 148 0.82 -3.52 8.38
N GLY A 149 1.77 -4.36 8.77
CA GLY A 149 1.95 -4.80 10.15
C GLY A 149 3.11 -4.13 10.88
N LEU A 150 3.85 -3.26 10.23
CA LEU A 150 5.14 -2.76 10.73
C LEU A 150 5.01 -1.99 12.05
N SER A 151 3.94 -1.24 12.24
CA SER A 151 3.68 -0.52 13.49
C SER A 151 3.23 -1.42 14.63
N LEU A 152 2.70 -2.60 14.33
CA LEU A 152 2.20 -3.55 15.33
C LEU A 152 3.28 -4.53 15.80
N ILE A 153 4.35 -4.73 15.03
CA ILE A 153 5.42 -5.68 15.37
C ILE A 153 6.49 -5.05 16.27
N HIS A 154 6.58 -3.72 16.34
CA HIS A 154 7.66 -3.00 17.02
C HIS A 154 7.20 -2.14 18.21
N ILE A 155 5.98 -2.33 18.70
CA ILE A 155 5.50 -1.69 19.93
C ILE A 155 5.71 -2.61 21.13
#